data_07f3c6fce798473f2b6b53a44b6bbb22
#
_entry.id   07f3c6fce798473f2b6b53a44b6bbb22
#
_cell.length_a   1.000
_cell.length_b   1.000
_cell.length_c   1.000
_cell.angle_alpha   90.00
_cell.angle_beta   90.00
_cell.angle_gamma   90.00
#
_symmetry.space_group_name_H-M   'P 1'
#
loop_
_entity.id
_entity.type
_entity.pdbx_description
1 polymer ?
#
loop_
_entity_poly.entity_id
_entity_poly.type
_entity_poly.pdbx_seq_one_letter_code
_entity_poly.pdbx_strand_id
1 'polypeptide(L)'
;VDKVGTREYWSDWSKDIATIAGRHITMIRHLLDEASPESELRTVFAQFVEGLQQTLNPSIDEEQAIEMLAQHLITKPVFDAMFAGHRFTELNPISLAMQNVVDHLNANAAFEKERESLSAFYESVQRRVKDLDNAAAKQHVIKDLYDKFFQNAFPRIAERLGIVFTPVPVVDYILRSADVALRESFGKSLSDEGVSIIEPFVGTGTFITRLLQLGLIRPEDLERKYTRELFANEIVLLSYYIAAINIETVYGEVAKEHGLGSEYVPFNGMVLTDTFQLSESSHHLNLPAFR
;
A
#
# COMPACT_ATOMS: atom_id res chain seq x y z
N VAL A 1 14.24 -24.36 -8.24
CA VAL A 1 15.04 -23.17 -7.89
C VAL A 1 15.14 -22.18 -9.05
N ASP A 2 14.93 -22.63 -10.30
CA ASP A 2 15.10 -21.79 -11.52
C ASP A 2 13.82 -21.08 -12.02
N LYS A 3 12.72 -21.06 -11.25
CA LYS A 3 11.45 -20.47 -11.68
C LYS A 3 11.17 -19.06 -11.16
N VAL A 4 11.94 -18.57 -10.19
CA VAL A 4 11.91 -17.18 -9.72
C VAL A 4 13.05 -16.47 -10.43
N GLY A 5 12.77 -15.46 -11.24
CA GLY A 5 13.74 -14.75 -12.05
C GLY A 5 15.04 -14.46 -11.29
N THR A 6 16.17 -14.59 -11.95
CA THR A 6 17.51 -14.45 -11.33
C THR A 6 17.61 -13.12 -10.57
N ARG A 7 18.45 -13.09 -9.52
CA ARG A 7 18.75 -11.89 -8.73
C ARG A 7 19.20 -10.71 -9.60
N GLU A 8 19.83 -11.01 -10.75
CA GLU A 8 20.23 -10.05 -11.78
C GLU A 8 19.03 -9.37 -12.45
N TYR A 9 17.97 -10.12 -12.78
CA TYR A 9 16.77 -9.56 -13.41
C TYR A 9 16.11 -8.50 -12.54
N TRP A 10 15.91 -8.76 -11.24
CA TRP A 10 15.30 -7.78 -10.35
C TRP A 10 16.21 -6.58 -10.09
N SER A 11 17.53 -6.74 -10.20
CA SER A 11 18.49 -5.63 -10.14
C SER A 11 18.39 -4.74 -11.39
N ASP A 12 18.31 -5.31 -12.57
CA ASP A 12 18.16 -4.56 -13.82
C ASP A 12 16.77 -3.91 -13.90
N TRP A 13 15.74 -4.66 -13.50
CA TRP A 13 14.37 -4.17 -13.39
C TRP A 13 14.26 -2.94 -12.47
N SER A 14 14.97 -2.91 -11.36
CA SER A 14 14.95 -1.76 -10.43
C SER A 14 15.60 -0.50 -11.01
N LYS A 15 16.60 -0.66 -11.90
CA LYS A 15 17.20 0.48 -12.62
C LYS A 15 16.26 1.03 -13.69
N ASP A 16 15.58 0.12 -14.41
CA ASP A 16 14.59 0.50 -15.40
C ASP A 16 13.43 1.27 -14.74
N ILE A 17 12.96 0.83 -13.58
CA ILE A 17 11.92 1.52 -12.81
C ILE A 17 12.34 2.93 -12.38
N ALA A 18 13.59 3.12 -11.92
CA ALA A 18 14.06 4.44 -11.55
C ALA A 18 14.01 5.41 -12.75
N THR A 19 14.38 4.91 -13.93
CA THR A 19 14.31 5.66 -15.18
C THR A 19 12.86 5.98 -15.56
N ILE A 20 11.94 5.00 -15.41
CA ILE A 20 10.52 5.14 -15.69
C ILE A 20 9.88 6.15 -14.71
N ALA A 21 10.18 6.06 -13.41
CA ALA A 21 9.72 7.01 -12.42
C ALA A 21 10.12 8.45 -12.75
N GLY A 22 11.39 8.67 -13.11
CA GLY A 22 11.88 9.97 -13.52
C GLY A 22 11.17 10.53 -14.75
N ARG A 23 10.84 9.70 -15.74
CA ARG A 23 10.06 10.09 -16.91
C ARG A 23 8.63 10.48 -16.54
N HIS A 24 7.96 9.67 -15.72
CA HIS A 24 6.59 9.98 -15.26
C HIS A 24 6.56 11.30 -14.48
N ILE A 25 7.46 11.51 -13.54
CA ILE A 25 7.56 12.76 -12.78
C ILE A 25 7.75 13.95 -13.73
N THR A 26 8.70 13.85 -14.67
CA THR A 26 8.97 14.90 -15.64
C THR A 26 7.77 15.19 -16.53
N MET A 27 7.09 14.15 -17.01
CA MET A 27 5.92 14.29 -17.87
C MET A 27 4.72 14.89 -17.13
N ILE A 28 4.42 14.41 -15.92
CA ILE A 28 3.31 14.94 -15.09
C ILE A 28 3.55 16.43 -14.82
N ARG A 29 4.77 16.79 -14.39
CA ARG A 29 5.16 18.20 -14.14
C ARG A 29 4.95 19.05 -15.39
N HIS A 30 5.46 18.61 -16.53
CA HIS A 30 5.33 19.33 -17.80
C HIS A 30 3.85 19.55 -18.19
N LEU A 31 3.01 18.52 -18.06
CA LEU A 31 1.58 18.63 -18.36
C LEU A 31 0.85 19.60 -17.41
N LEU A 32 1.22 19.59 -16.14
CA LEU A 32 0.69 20.55 -15.18
C LEU A 32 1.16 21.97 -15.48
N ASP A 33 2.43 22.18 -15.84
CA ASP A 33 2.99 23.51 -16.16
C ASP A 33 2.37 24.10 -17.42
N GLU A 34 2.07 23.28 -18.44
CA GLU A 34 1.44 23.72 -19.68
C GLU A 34 -0.09 23.90 -19.56
N ALA A 35 -0.70 23.26 -18.54
CA ALA A 35 -2.13 23.34 -18.34
C ALA A 35 -2.56 24.76 -17.89
N SER A 36 -3.64 25.26 -18.48
CA SER A 36 -4.26 26.50 -18.01
C SER A 36 -4.62 26.41 -16.53
N PRO A 37 -4.43 27.47 -15.72
CA PRO A 37 -4.82 27.49 -14.31
C PRO A 37 -6.29 27.12 -14.06
N GLU A 38 -7.16 27.38 -15.02
CA GLU A 38 -8.60 27.10 -14.96
C GLU A 38 -8.96 25.73 -15.56
N SER A 39 -7.98 24.94 -15.99
CA SER A 39 -8.24 23.62 -16.57
C SER A 39 -8.74 22.63 -15.54
N GLU A 40 -9.49 21.65 -16.00
CA GLU A 40 -10.00 20.55 -15.17
C GLU A 40 -8.83 19.76 -14.53
N LEU A 41 -7.77 19.51 -15.28
CA LEU A 41 -6.55 18.86 -14.77
C LEU A 41 -5.95 19.61 -13.57
N ARG A 42 -5.77 20.93 -13.67
CA ARG A 42 -5.24 21.74 -12.57
C ARG A 42 -6.18 21.72 -11.35
N THR A 43 -7.47 21.79 -11.59
CA THR A 43 -8.49 21.75 -10.54
C THR A 43 -8.46 20.41 -9.79
N VAL A 44 -8.47 19.28 -10.51
CA VAL A 44 -8.43 17.94 -9.91
C VAL A 44 -7.10 17.69 -9.19
N PHE A 45 -5.98 18.14 -9.77
CA PHE A 45 -4.69 18.02 -9.12
C PHE A 45 -4.59 18.86 -7.84
N ALA A 46 -5.08 20.09 -7.84
CA ALA A 46 -5.11 20.92 -6.63
C ALA A 46 -5.97 20.31 -5.52
N GLN A 47 -7.14 19.75 -5.85
CA GLN A 47 -7.99 19.02 -4.89
C GLN A 47 -7.28 17.78 -4.34
N PHE A 48 -6.53 17.08 -5.16
CA PHE A 48 -5.73 15.93 -4.73
C PHE A 48 -4.64 16.35 -3.75
N VAL A 49 -3.87 17.41 -4.05
CA VAL A 49 -2.84 17.96 -3.13
C VAL A 49 -3.47 18.40 -1.82
N GLU A 50 -4.58 19.14 -1.86
CA GLU A 50 -5.32 19.55 -0.66
C GLU A 50 -5.77 18.34 0.17
N GLY A 51 -6.30 17.31 -0.47
CA GLY A 51 -6.65 16.05 0.18
C GLY A 51 -5.47 15.40 0.89
N LEU A 52 -4.30 15.33 0.26
CA LEU A 52 -3.08 14.82 0.88
C LEU A 52 -2.64 15.69 2.06
N GLN A 53 -2.71 17.01 1.94
CA GLN A 53 -2.36 17.93 3.04
C GLN A 53 -3.28 17.78 4.25
N GLN A 54 -4.55 17.52 4.04
CA GLN A 54 -5.53 17.31 5.10
C GLN A 54 -5.41 15.95 5.79
N THR A 55 -5.05 14.91 5.03
CA THR A 55 -5.12 13.52 5.53
C THR A 55 -3.75 12.95 5.90
N LEU A 56 -2.71 13.35 5.20
CA LEU A 56 -1.37 12.80 5.36
C LEU A 56 -0.47 13.78 6.12
N ASN A 57 -0.12 14.90 5.52
CA ASN A 57 0.75 15.89 6.14
C ASN A 57 0.55 17.27 5.51
N PRO A 58 0.29 18.35 6.29
CA PRO A 58 0.11 19.70 5.77
C PRO A 58 1.30 20.25 4.98
N SER A 59 2.50 19.68 5.14
CA SER A 59 3.71 20.11 4.43
C SER A 59 3.89 19.51 3.05
N ILE A 60 2.96 18.66 2.59
CA ILE A 60 3.02 18.07 1.25
C ILE A 60 2.89 19.16 0.21
N ASP A 61 3.86 19.23 -0.69
CA ASP A 61 3.88 20.12 -1.84
C ASP A 61 3.46 19.40 -3.14
N GLU A 62 3.32 20.17 -4.22
CA GLU A 62 2.96 19.64 -5.54
C GLU A 62 3.98 18.60 -6.04
N GLU A 63 5.27 18.80 -5.76
CA GLU A 63 6.33 17.88 -6.19
C GLU A 63 6.21 16.51 -5.53
N GLN A 64 5.93 16.49 -4.22
CA GLN A 64 5.70 15.25 -3.49
C GLN A 64 4.42 14.53 -3.97
N ALA A 65 3.37 15.28 -4.31
CA ALA A 65 2.15 14.72 -4.88
C ALA A 65 2.41 14.11 -6.28
N ILE A 66 3.24 14.75 -7.11
CA ILE A 66 3.68 14.22 -8.41
C ILE A 66 4.49 12.92 -8.21
N GLU A 67 5.40 12.87 -7.24
CA GLU A 67 6.15 11.66 -6.90
C GLU A 67 5.20 10.51 -6.48
N MET A 68 4.17 10.80 -5.69
CA MET A 68 3.16 9.81 -5.30
C MET A 68 2.33 9.29 -6.49
N LEU A 69 1.95 10.18 -7.43
CA LEU A 69 1.29 9.76 -8.67
C LEU A 69 2.19 8.88 -9.54
N ALA A 70 3.48 9.20 -9.64
CA ALA A 70 4.43 8.37 -10.37
C ALA A 70 4.60 6.98 -9.72
N GLN A 71 4.62 6.91 -8.39
CA GLN A 71 4.61 5.63 -7.67
C GLN A 71 3.36 4.81 -7.99
N HIS A 72 2.18 5.43 -7.95
CA HIS A 72 0.92 4.78 -8.28
C HIS A 72 0.90 4.23 -9.72
N LEU A 73 1.31 5.04 -10.70
CA LEU A 73 1.37 4.65 -12.12
C LEU A 73 2.23 3.40 -12.37
N ILE A 74 3.33 3.26 -11.63
CA ILE A 74 4.24 2.13 -11.77
C ILE A 74 3.73 0.91 -11.02
N THR A 75 3.22 1.11 -9.81
CA THR A 75 2.88 0.00 -8.90
C THR A 75 1.53 -0.63 -9.20
N LYS A 76 0.54 0.17 -9.61
CA LYS A 76 -0.81 -0.34 -9.89
C LYS A 76 -0.82 -1.49 -10.90
N PRO A 77 -0.20 -1.40 -12.11
CA PRO A 77 -0.20 -2.51 -13.07
C PRO A 77 0.50 -3.77 -12.54
N VAL A 78 1.51 -3.60 -11.68
CA VAL A 78 2.22 -4.72 -11.05
C VAL A 78 1.29 -5.42 -10.07
N PHE A 79 0.60 -4.67 -9.20
CA PHE A 79 -0.35 -5.23 -8.24
C PHE A 79 -1.55 -5.88 -8.92
N ASP A 80 -2.12 -5.25 -9.95
CA ASP A 80 -3.22 -5.83 -10.73
C ASP A 80 -2.81 -7.18 -11.37
N ALA A 81 -1.57 -7.29 -11.81
CA ALA A 81 -1.04 -8.53 -12.38
C ALA A 81 -0.79 -9.62 -11.34
N MET A 82 -0.24 -9.24 -10.17
CA MET A 82 0.12 -10.19 -9.10
C MET A 82 -1.10 -10.72 -8.36
N PHE A 83 -2.11 -9.91 -8.22
CA PHE A 83 -3.30 -10.18 -7.41
C PHE A 83 -4.57 -10.16 -8.27
N ALA A 84 -4.52 -10.78 -9.45
CA ALA A 84 -5.69 -11.00 -10.30
C ALA A 84 -6.77 -11.75 -9.49
N GLY A 85 -7.82 -11.06 -9.09
CA GLY A 85 -8.87 -11.57 -8.18
C GLY A 85 -8.98 -10.80 -6.85
N HIS A 86 -7.95 -10.06 -6.47
CA HIS A 86 -8.05 -9.04 -5.43
C HIS A 86 -8.46 -7.72 -6.09
N ARG A 87 -9.54 -7.13 -5.60
CA ARG A 87 -10.04 -5.86 -6.14
C ARG A 87 -9.43 -4.65 -5.41
N PHE A 88 -8.20 -4.81 -4.89
CA PHE A 88 -7.52 -3.79 -4.09
C PHE A 88 -7.48 -2.43 -4.81
N THR A 89 -6.94 -2.40 -6.03
CA THR A 89 -6.78 -1.15 -6.79
C THR A 89 -8.11 -0.51 -7.21
N GLU A 90 -9.18 -1.31 -7.27
CA GLU A 90 -10.53 -0.86 -7.61
C GLU A 90 -11.34 -0.38 -6.40
N LEU A 91 -11.00 -0.84 -5.20
CA LEU A 91 -11.77 -0.56 -3.98
C LEU A 91 -11.02 0.31 -2.97
N ASN A 92 -9.69 0.38 -3.06
CA ASN A 92 -8.90 1.18 -2.15
C ASN A 92 -9.07 2.68 -2.42
N PRO A 93 -9.49 3.49 -1.41
CA PRO A 93 -9.80 4.91 -1.59
C PRO A 93 -8.61 5.73 -2.11
N ILE A 94 -7.40 5.42 -1.66
CA ILE A 94 -6.17 6.12 -2.09
C ILE A 94 -5.86 5.80 -3.55
N SER A 95 -5.97 4.52 -3.92
CA SER A 95 -5.81 4.10 -5.32
C SER A 95 -6.81 4.79 -6.24
N LEU A 96 -8.08 4.91 -5.82
CA LEU A 96 -9.13 5.59 -6.58
C LEU A 96 -8.87 7.09 -6.71
N ALA A 97 -8.44 7.76 -5.63
CA ALA A 97 -8.11 9.18 -5.67
C ALA A 97 -6.96 9.47 -6.64
N MET A 98 -5.92 8.64 -6.62
CA MET A 98 -4.79 8.76 -7.55
C MET A 98 -5.20 8.45 -8.98
N GLN A 99 -6.01 7.40 -9.18
CA GLN A 99 -6.50 7.05 -10.52
C GLN A 99 -7.34 8.17 -11.14
N ASN A 100 -8.14 8.89 -10.35
CA ASN A 100 -8.89 10.03 -10.84
C ASN A 100 -7.98 11.11 -11.46
N VAL A 101 -6.85 11.44 -10.83
CA VAL A 101 -5.88 12.38 -11.41
C VAL A 101 -5.22 11.79 -12.67
N VAL A 102 -4.86 10.52 -12.64
CA VAL A 102 -4.25 9.81 -13.78
C VAL A 102 -5.19 9.78 -14.99
N ASP A 103 -6.49 9.63 -14.77
CA ASP A 103 -7.48 9.61 -15.86
C ASP A 103 -7.56 10.97 -16.58
N HIS A 104 -7.41 12.09 -15.86
CA HIS A 104 -7.30 13.42 -16.46
C HIS A 104 -5.97 13.63 -17.20
N LEU A 105 -4.86 13.05 -16.69
CA LEU A 105 -3.58 13.04 -17.42
C LEU A 105 -3.64 12.22 -18.71
N ASN A 106 -4.36 11.11 -18.71
CA ASN A 106 -4.55 10.23 -19.88
C ASN A 106 -5.33 10.89 -21.03
N ALA A 107 -6.06 11.98 -20.78
CA ALA A 107 -6.66 12.78 -21.85
C ALA A 107 -5.62 13.45 -22.74
N ASN A 108 -4.34 13.50 -22.32
CA ASN A 108 -3.24 14.04 -23.12
C ASN A 108 -2.56 12.93 -23.94
N ALA A 109 -2.55 13.07 -25.27
CA ALA A 109 -2.00 12.08 -26.20
C ALA A 109 -0.49 11.80 -25.99
N ALA A 110 0.28 12.78 -25.52
CA ALA A 110 1.70 12.59 -25.22
C ALA A 110 1.90 11.68 -23.99
N PHE A 111 1.07 11.82 -22.97
CA PHE A 111 1.09 10.98 -21.78
C PHE A 111 0.65 9.54 -22.10
N GLU A 112 -0.39 9.38 -22.89
CA GLU A 112 -0.87 8.06 -23.34
C GLU A 112 0.22 7.32 -24.14
N LYS A 113 0.90 8.02 -25.07
CA LYS A 113 2.00 7.44 -25.84
C LYS A 113 3.20 7.02 -24.96
N GLU A 114 3.55 7.81 -23.95
CA GLU A 114 4.61 7.43 -23.00
C GLU A 114 4.20 6.16 -22.22
N ARG A 115 2.96 6.07 -21.76
CA ARG A 115 2.42 4.90 -21.06
C ARG A 115 2.40 3.67 -21.95
N GLU A 116 2.03 3.80 -23.22
CA GLU A 116 2.09 2.72 -24.20
C GLU A 116 3.53 2.21 -24.42
N SER A 117 4.52 3.11 -24.38
CA SER A 117 5.93 2.72 -24.50
C SER A 117 6.40 1.76 -23.40
N LEU A 118 5.70 1.75 -22.26
CA LEU A 118 5.97 0.89 -21.10
C LEU A 118 5.18 -0.43 -21.11
N SER A 119 4.29 -0.62 -22.09
CA SER A 119 3.46 -1.84 -22.17
C SER A 119 4.29 -3.12 -22.17
N ALA A 120 5.38 -3.16 -22.95
CA ALA A 120 6.29 -4.30 -23.00
C ALA A 120 6.96 -4.60 -21.64
N PHE A 121 7.27 -3.56 -20.87
CA PHE A 121 7.77 -3.68 -19.51
C PHE A 121 6.72 -4.35 -18.60
N TYR A 122 5.49 -3.80 -18.57
CA TYR A 122 4.41 -4.38 -17.75
C TYR A 122 4.04 -5.80 -18.15
N GLU A 123 3.99 -6.12 -19.44
CA GLU A 123 3.78 -7.48 -19.94
C GLU A 123 4.87 -8.45 -19.48
N SER A 124 6.13 -7.98 -19.38
CA SER A 124 7.23 -8.80 -18.89
C SER A 124 7.07 -9.13 -17.40
N VAL A 125 6.61 -8.16 -16.61
CA VAL A 125 6.28 -8.35 -15.19
C VAL A 125 5.10 -9.31 -15.05
N GLN A 126 4.01 -9.09 -15.79
CA GLN A 126 2.82 -9.94 -15.78
C GLN A 126 3.13 -11.41 -16.09
N ARG A 127 3.94 -11.66 -17.12
CA ARG A 127 4.33 -13.03 -17.49
C ARG A 127 5.07 -13.76 -16.38
N ARG A 128 5.98 -13.05 -15.66
CA ARG A 128 6.76 -13.66 -14.58
C ARG A 128 5.98 -13.89 -13.31
N VAL A 129 5.05 -12.99 -13.02
CA VAL A 129 4.18 -13.07 -11.85
C VAL A 129 3.12 -14.16 -12.02
N LYS A 130 2.65 -14.37 -13.24
CA LYS A 130 1.64 -15.39 -13.55
C LYS A 130 2.09 -16.81 -13.21
N ASP A 131 3.40 -17.07 -13.22
CA ASP A 131 3.99 -18.35 -12.87
C ASP A 131 4.20 -18.55 -11.35
N LEU A 132 3.80 -17.59 -10.53
CA LEU A 132 3.90 -17.66 -9.07
C LEU A 132 2.64 -18.30 -8.47
N ASP A 133 2.71 -19.60 -8.22
CA ASP A 133 1.55 -20.41 -7.81
C ASP A 133 1.20 -20.32 -6.30
N ASN A 134 2.04 -19.66 -5.47
CA ASN A 134 1.78 -19.58 -4.02
C ASN A 134 1.99 -18.19 -3.44
N ALA A 135 1.24 -17.90 -2.36
CA ALA A 135 1.25 -16.61 -1.67
C ALA A 135 2.64 -16.25 -1.10
N ALA A 136 3.40 -17.21 -0.60
CA ALA A 136 4.74 -16.96 -0.05
C ALA A 136 5.72 -16.49 -1.15
N ALA A 137 5.64 -17.06 -2.37
CA ALA A 137 6.45 -16.61 -3.50
C ALA A 137 6.03 -15.19 -3.95
N LYS A 138 4.73 -14.88 -3.95
CA LYS A 138 4.22 -13.53 -4.25
C LYS A 138 4.70 -12.52 -3.21
N GLN A 139 4.60 -12.83 -1.91
CA GLN A 139 5.11 -11.99 -0.83
C GLN A 139 6.62 -11.73 -0.94
N HIS A 140 7.40 -12.75 -1.32
CA HIS A 140 8.84 -12.58 -1.52
C HIS A 140 9.14 -11.63 -2.69
N VAL A 141 8.43 -11.75 -3.80
CA VAL A 141 8.55 -10.82 -4.95
C VAL A 141 8.16 -9.40 -4.56
N ILE A 142 7.06 -9.22 -3.81
CA ILE A 142 6.65 -7.90 -3.29
C ILE A 142 7.75 -7.28 -2.43
N LYS A 143 8.32 -8.07 -1.52
CA LYS A 143 9.41 -7.60 -0.67
C LYS A 143 10.63 -7.19 -1.50
N ASP A 144 11.05 -8.03 -2.45
CA ASP A 144 12.18 -7.72 -3.34
C ASP A 144 11.90 -6.48 -4.21
N LEU A 145 10.67 -6.34 -4.71
CA LEU A 145 10.20 -5.16 -5.42
C LEU A 145 10.30 -3.92 -4.55
N TYR A 146 9.78 -3.99 -3.33
CA TYR A 146 9.79 -2.90 -2.39
C TYR A 146 11.22 -2.46 -2.05
N ASP A 147 12.06 -3.38 -1.60
CA ASP A 147 13.42 -3.08 -1.18
C ASP A 147 14.24 -2.45 -2.33
N LYS A 148 14.12 -3.00 -3.54
CA LYS A 148 14.87 -2.52 -4.70
C LYS A 148 14.26 -1.29 -5.35
N PHE A 149 12.93 -1.21 -5.40
CA PHE A 149 12.21 -0.07 -5.96
C PHE A 149 12.48 1.20 -5.16
N PHE A 150 12.31 1.15 -3.83
CA PHE A 150 12.55 2.31 -2.99
C PHE A 150 13.99 2.80 -3.05
N GLN A 151 14.94 1.87 -2.94
CA GLN A 151 16.37 2.22 -2.93
C GLN A 151 16.82 2.87 -4.24
N ASN A 152 16.24 2.47 -5.36
CA ASN A 152 16.69 2.95 -6.67
C ASN A 152 15.81 4.07 -7.26
N ALA A 153 14.49 3.99 -7.11
CA ALA A 153 13.59 4.99 -7.69
C ALA A 153 13.38 6.21 -6.80
N PHE A 154 13.38 6.01 -5.47
CA PHE A 154 13.11 7.06 -4.48
C PHE A 154 14.12 7.05 -3.32
N PRO A 155 15.44 7.15 -3.59
CA PRO A 155 16.48 7.03 -2.57
C PRO A 155 16.35 8.07 -1.46
N ARG A 156 15.90 9.28 -1.78
CA ARG A 156 15.68 10.36 -0.78
C ARG A 156 14.60 10.00 0.23
N ILE A 157 13.55 9.30 -0.19
CA ILE A 157 12.46 8.84 0.70
C ILE A 157 12.98 7.71 1.57
N ALA A 158 13.70 6.75 0.98
CA ALA A 158 14.26 5.61 1.71
C ALA A 158 15.24 6.04 2.81
N GLU A 159 16.15 6.99 2.52
CA GLU A 159 17.10 7.53 3.49
C GLU A 159 16.42 8.33 4.61
N ARG A 160 15.44 9.19 4.26
CA ARG A 160 14.75 10.05 5.21
C ARG A 160 13.89 9.28 6.21
N LEU A 161 13.28 8.19 5.80
CA LEU A 161 12.32 7.43 6.61
C LEU A 161 12.97 6.28 7.41
N GLY A 162 14.23 5.94 7.14
CA GLY A 162 14.98 4.94 7.93
C GLY A 162 14.26 3.59 7.99
N ILE A 163 13.78 3.08 6.83
CA ILE A 163 12.94 1.89 6.76
C ILE A 163 13.70 0.66 7.29
N VAL A 164 13.23 0.09 8.39
CA VAL A 164 13.78 -1.12 9.02
C VAL A 164 12.66 -2.13 9.24
N PHE A 165 12.89 -3.38 8.83
CA PHE A 165 11.95 -4.46 9.05
C PHE A 165 12.18 -5.15 10.40
N THR A 166 11.15 -5.24 11.22
CA THR A 166 11.20 -6.01 12.46
C THR A 166 11.21 -7.51 12.14
N PRO A 167 12.20 -8.28 12.63
CA PRO A 167 12.25 -9.72 12.39
C PRO A 167 11.00 -10.43 12.93
N VAL A 168 10.46 -11.38 12.16
CA VAL A 168 9.22 -12.12 12.50
C VAL A 168 9.23 -12.71 13.92
N PRO A 169 10.33 -13.36 14.43
CA PRO A 169 10.34 -13.86 15.80
C PRO A 169 10.16 -12.77 16.86
N VAL A 170 10.63 -11.55 16.60
CA VAL A 170 10.46 -10.40 17.50
C VAL A 170 9.01 -9.92 17.48
N VAL A 171 8.40 -9.86 16.30
CA VAL A 171 6.98 -9.54 16.13
C VAL A 171 6.11 -10.54 16.90
N ASP A 172 6.36 -11.84 16.70
CA ASP A 172 5.63 -12.92 17.40
C ASP A 172 5.75 -12.82 18.92
N TYR A 173 6.94 -12.49 19.42
CA TYR A 173 7.18 -12.28 20.84
C TYR A 173 6.38 -11.08 21.38
N ILE A 174 6.40 -9.96 20.68
CA ILE A 174 5.68 -8.73 21.06
C ILE A 174 4.17 -8.99 21.13
N LEU A 175 3.60 -9.62 20.09
CA LEU A 175 2.18 -9.92 20.04
C LEU A 175 1.72 -10.85 21.15
N ARG A 176 2.49 -11.92 21.43
CA ARG A 176 2.19 -12.84 22.52
C ARG A 176 2.32 -12.16 23.89
N SER A 177 3.33 -11.32 24.07
CA SER A 177 3.55 -10.55 25.30
C SER A 177 2.42 -9.54 25.54
N ALA A 178 1.93 -8.88 24.48
CA ALA A 178 0.78 -7.98 24.55
C ALA A 178 -0.50 -8.72 24.98
N ASP A 179 -0.76 -9.92 24.43
CA ASP A 179 -1.91 -10.74 24.84
C ASP A 179 -1.83 -11.17 26.31
N VAL A 180 -0.65 -11.58 26.77
CA VAL A 180 -0.42 -11.94 28.19
C VAL A 180 -0.64 -10.73 29.10
N ALA A 181 -0.02 -9.60 28.78
CA ALA A 181 -0.16 -8.37 29.57
C ALA A 181 -1.62 -7.89 29.64
N LEU A 182 -2.35 -8.00 28.52
CA LEU A 182 -3.76 -7.65 28.45
C LEU A 182 -4.62 -8.57 29.35
N ARG A 183 -4.34 -9.88 29.34
CA ARG A 183 -5.02 -10.85 30.21
C ARG A 183 -4.75 -10.60 31.70
N GLU A 184 -3.49 -10.36 32.05
CA GLU A 184 -3.09 -10.13 33.44
C GLU A 184 -3.62 -8.80 33.98
N SER A 185 -3.64 -7.74 33.18
CA SER A 185 -4.01 -6.39 33.64
C SER A 185 -5.51 -6.10 33.56
N PHE A 186 -6.19 -6.68 32.55
CA PHE A 186 -7.58 -6.33 32.22
C PHE A 186 -8.52 -7.53 32.13
N GLY A 187 -8.02 -8.75 32.26
CA GLY A 187 -8.81 -9.97 32.11
C GLY A 187 -9.34 -10.21 30.70
N LYS A 188 -8.74 -9.55 29.68
CA LYS A 188 -9.14 -9.63 28.28
C LYS A 188 -8.01 -10.18 27.41
N SER A 189 -8.35 -10.74 26.25
CA SER A 189 -7.41 -11.16 25.22
C SER A 189 -7.45 -10.22 24.01
N LEU A 190 -6.47 -10.31 23.13
CA LEU A 190 -6.49 -9.59 21.84
C LEU A 190 -7.70 -9.97 20.97
N SER A 191 -8.31 -11.14 21.19
CA SER A 191 -9.50 -11.61 20.47
C SER A 191 -10.80 -11.01 20.98
N ASP A 192 -10.86 -10.54 22.23
CA ASP A 192 -12.13 -10.17 22.86
C ASP A 192 -12.76 -8.92 22.23
N GLU A 193 -14.10 -8.89 22.23
CA GLU A 193 -14.87 -7.76 21.72
C GLU A 193 -14.57 -6.48 22.50
N GLY A 194 -14.45 -5.36 21.76
CA GLY A 194 -14.10 -4.06 22.29
C GLY A 194 -12.61 -3.87 22.60
N VAL A 195 -11.76 -4.84 22.27
CA VAL A 195 -10.31 -4.68 22.27
C VAL A 195 -9.87 -4.25 20.87
N SER A 196 -9.76 -2.94 20.64
CA SER A 196 -9.24 -2.40 19.38
C SER A 196 -7.72 -2.42 19.37
N ILE A 197 -7.15 -2.78 18.22
CA ILE A 197 -5.70 -2.88 18.01
C ILE A 197 -5.32 -1.92 16.90
N ILE A 198 -4.34 -1.06 17.16
CA ILE A 198 -3.77 -0.15 16.16
C ILE A 198 -2.28 -0.42 16.00
N GLU A 199 -1.84 -0.54 14.74
CA GLU A 199 -0.45 -0.52 14.34
C GLU A 199 -0.15 0.86 13.71
N PRO A 200 0.47 1.79 14.45
CA PRO A 200 0.60 3.18 14.01
C PRO A 200 1.70 3.39 12.96
N PHE A 201 2.51 2.38 12.68
CA PHE A 201 3.65 2.40 11.75
C PHE A 201 3.76 1.07 11.02
N VAL A 202 2.71 0.71 10.28
CA VAL A 202 2.47 -0.66 9.82
C VAL A 202 3.54 -1.20 8.85
N GLY A 203 4.27 -0.33 8.15
CA GLY A 203 5.26 -0.72 7.17
C GLY A 203 4.64 -1.61 6.07
N THR A 204 5.10 -2.84 5.95
CA THR A 204 4.56 -3.83 5.01
C THR A 204 3.49 -4.76 5.61
N GLY A 205 2.97 -4.44 6.79
CA GLY A 205 1.87 -5.18 7.42
C GLY A 205 2.28 -6.36 8.29
N THR A 206 3.56 -6.50 8.67
CA THR A 206 4.07 -7.71 9.35
C THR A 206 3.37 -7.97 10.68
N PHE A 207 3.14 -6.96 11.51
CA PHE A 207 2.47 -7.16 12.82
C PHE A 207 1.04 -7.67 12.65
N ILE A 208 0.25 -7.07 11.77
CA ILE A 208 -1.15 -7.46 11.55
C ILE A 208 -1.24 -8.83 10.90
N THR A 209 -0.42 -9.11 9.87
CA THR A 209 -0.40 -10.43 9.22
C THR A 209 -0.01 -11.53 10.21
N ARG A 210 0.99 -11.28 11.08
CA ARG A 210 1.37 -12.25 12.11
C ARG A 210 0.29 -12.40 13.16
N LEU A 211 -0.38 -11.34 13.60
CA LEU A 211 -1.49 -11.41 14.53
C LEU A 211 -2.60 -12.33 14.02
N LEU A 212 -2.96 -12.24 12.75
CA LEU A 212 -3.97 -13.09 12.10
C LEU A 212 -3.52 -14.58 12.05
N GLN A 213 -2.22 -14.82 11.81
CA GLN A 213 -1.67 -16.18 11.66
C GLN A 213 -1.35 -16.90 12.98
N LEU A 214 -1.10 -16.16 14.07
CA LEU A 214 -0.62 -16.75 15.35
C LEU A 214 -1.69 -17.48 16.17
N GLY A 215 -2.96 -17.46 15.74
CA GLY A 215 -4.06 -18.02 16.50
C GLY A 215 -4.40 -17.26 17.80
N LEU A 216 -3.94 -16.00 17.91
CA LEU A 216 -4.29 -15.10 19.02
C LEU A 216 -5.71 -14.53 18.87
N ILE A 217 -6.22 -14.49 17.65
CA ILE A 217 -7.60 -14.18 17.33
C ILE A 217 -8.34 -15.49 17.11
N ARG A 218 -9.43 -15.72 17.85
CA ARG A 218 -10.28 -16.92 17.72
C ARG A 218 -10.97 -16.89 16.35
N PRO A 219 -11.24 -18.05 15.73
CA PRO A 219 -11.91 -18.10 14.43
C PRO A 219 -13.24 -17.35 14.39
N GLU A 220 -14.06 -17.48 15.43
CA GLU A 220 -15.37 -16.83 15.55
C GLU A 220 -15.28 -15.30 15.67
N ASP A 221 -14.13 -14.75 16.07
CA ASP A 221 -13.89 -13.33 16.24
C ASP A 221 -13.19 -12.71 15.03
N LEU A 222 -12.66 -13.54 14.12
CA LEU A 222 -11.75 -13.12 13.06
C LEU A 222 -12.35 -12.04 12.15
N GLU A 223 -13.59 -12.24 11.68
CA GLU A 223 -14.26 -11.28 10.80
C GLU A 223 -14.54 -9.95 11.53
N ARG A 224 -15.00 -10.00 12.78
CA ARG A 224 -15.24 -8.80 13.59
C ARG A 224 -13.96 -8.03 13.83
N LYS A 225 -12.87 -8.72 14.21
CA LYS A 225 -11.56 -8.09 14.41
C LYS A 225 -11.09 -7.41 13.14
N TYR A 226 -11.05 -8.14 12.03
CA TYR A 226 -10.58 -7.65 10.75
C TYR A 226 -11.36 -6.43 10.25
N THR A 227 -12.70 -6.47 10.37
CA THR A 227 -13.55 -5.42 9.78
C THR A 227 -13.78 -4.21 10.68
N ARG A 228 -13.56 -4.33 12.01
CA ARG A 228 -14.00 -3.30 12.97
C ARG A 228 -13.00 -2.92 14.04
N GLU A 229 -12.04 -3.79 14.38
CA GLU A 229 -11.20 -3.61 15.57
C GLU A 229 -9.69 -3.66 15.28
N LEU A 230 -9.29 -3.86 14.01
CA LEU A 230 -7.90 -3.74 13.57
C LEU A 230 -7.73 -2.44 12.77
N PHE A 231 -6.73 -1.66 13.14
CA PHE A 231 -6.40 -0.39 12.52
C PHE A 231 -4.91 -0.33 12.21
N ALA A 232 -4.56 0.40 11.14
CA ALA A 232 -3.18 0.56 10.72
C ALA A 232 -2.96 1.93 10.09
N ASN A 233 -1.84 2.57 10.42
CA ASN A 233 -1.41 3.81 9.79
C ASN A 233 -0.10 3.59 9.04
N GLU A 234 0.05 4.25 7.90
CA GLU A 234 1.27 4.29 7.11
C GLU A 234 1.42 5.65 6.42
N ILE A 235 2.63 6.18 6.39
CA ILE A 235 2.93 7.47 5.76
C ILE A 235 3.44 7.29 4.31
N VAL A 236 4.01 6.14 3.99
CA VAL A 236 4.59 5.85 2.68
C VAL A 236 3.61 5.13 1.79
N LEU A 237 3.23 5.74 0.67
CA LEU A 237 2.22 5.20 -0.25
C LEU A 237 2.49 3.74 -0.67
N LEU A 238 3.72 3.42 -1.06
CA LEU A 238 4.03 2.06 -1.51
C LEU A 238 3.96 1.04 -0.36
N SER A 239 4.45 1.41 0.84
CA SER A 239 4.31 0.57 2.04
C SER A 239 2.84 0.34 2.38
N TYR A 240 2.03 1.40 2.29
CA TYR A 240 0.57 1.35 2.48
C TYR A 240 -0.07 0.32 1.52
N TYR A 241 0.24 0.38 0.22
CA TYR A 241 -0.29 -0.57 -0.75
C TYR A 241 0.14 -2.01 -0.45
N ILE A 242 1.40 -2.20 -0.13
CA ILE A 242 1.95 -3.53 0.20
C ILE A 242 1.32 -4.08 1.47
N ALA A 243 1.20 -3.26 2.52
CA ALA A 243 0.59 -3.67 3.77
C ALA A 243 -0.88 -4.08 3.57
N ALA A 244 -1.67 -3.26 2.86
CA ALA A 244 -3.07 -3.57 2.60
C ALA A 244 -3.20 -4.92 1.88
N ILE A 245 -2.46 -5.13 0.79
CA ILE A 245 -2.49 -6.38 0.03
C ILE A 245 -2.03 -7.58 0.87
N ASN A 246 -0.96 -7.44 1.66
CA ASN A 246 -0.48 -8.51 2.53
C ASN A 246 -1.52 -8.89 3.58
N ILE A 247 -2.13 -7.90 4.23
CA ILE A 247 -3.15 -8.10 5.27
C ILE A 247 -4.39 -8.76 4.67
N GLU A 248 -4.88 -8.29 3.52
CA GLU A 248 -6.03 -8.84 2.81
C GLU A 248 -5.79 -10.28 2.35
N THR A 249 -4.60 -10.56 1.82
CA THR A 249 -4.22 -11.91 1.38
C THR A 249 -4.19 -12.87 2.56
N VAL A 250 -3.52 -12.50 3.66
CA VAL A 250 -3.41 -13.34 4.86
C VAL A 250 -4.76 -13.54 5.51
N TYR A 251 -5.59 -12.50 5.59
CA TYR A 251 -6.96 -12.64 6.11
C TYR A 251 -7.75 -13.65 5.28
N GLY A 252 -7.71 -13.54 3.94
CA GLY A 252 -8.42 -14.46 3.05
C GLY A 252 -7.96 -15.93 3.21
N GLU A 253 -6.65 -16.16 3.39
CA GLU A 253 -6.10 -17.49 3.66
C GLU A 253 -6.60 -18.04 5.01
N VAL A 254 -6.46 -17.27 6.07
CA VAL A 254 -6.89 -17.68 7.43
C VAL A 254 -8.41 -17.85 7.49
N ALA A 255 -9.20 -16.97 6.90
CA ALA A 255 -10.66 -17.10 6.84
C ALA A 255 -11.09 -18.37 6.11
N LYS A 256 -10.43 -18.70 4.99
CA LYS A 256 -10.68 -19.94 4.25
C LYS A 256 -10.33 -21.18 5.06
N GLU A 257 -9.20 -21.19 5.79
CA GLU A 257 -8.80 -22.29 6.66
C GLU A 257 -9.83 -22.56 7.76
N HIS A 258 -10.50 -21.53 8.25
CA HIS A 258 -11.54 -21.61 9.28
C HIS A 258 -12.97 -21.73 8.73
N GLY A 259 -13.15 -21.84 7.40
CA GLY A 259 -14.48 -22.03 6.78
C GLY A 259 -15.38 -20.79 6.81
N LEU A 260 -14.81 -19.58 6.95
CA LEU A 260 -15.56 -18.32 7.00
C LEU A 260 -15.93 -17.75 5.63
N GLY A 261 -15.59 -18.47 4.56
CA GLY A 261 -15.85 -18.06 3.18
C GLY A 261 -14.56 -17.80 2.38
N SER A 262 -14.73 -17.52 1.08
CA SER A 262 -13.61 -17.24 0.17
C SER A 262 -13.81 -15.93 -0.58
N GLU A 263 -14.77 -15.10 -0.18
CA GLU A 263 -14.98 -13.79 -0.79
C GLU A 263 -13.88 -12.82 -0.40
N TYR A 264 -13.50 -11.96 -1.34
CA TYR A 264 -12.54 -10.90 -1.06
C TYR A 264 -13.16 -9.82 -0.16
N VAL A 265 -12.50 -9.53 0.96
CA VAL A 265 -12.91 -8.49 1.91
C VAL A 265 -11.80 -7.45 2.02
N PRO A 266 -12.02 -6.19 1.60
CA PRO A 266 -11.01 -5.15 1.70
C PRO A 266 -10.71 -4.81 3.16
N PHE A 267 -9.45 -4.45 3.45
CA PHE A 267 -9.04 -4.00 4.78
C PHE A 267 -9.30 -2.50 4.96
N ASN A 268 -10.47 -2.17 5.49
CA ASN A 268 -10.89 -0.77 5.69
C ASN A 268 -10.28 -0.09 6.93
N GLY A 269 -9.55 -0.83 7.76
CA GLY A 269 -8.90 -0.31 8.96
C GLY A 269 -7.59 0.42 8.69
N MET A 270 -7.16 0.53 7.43
CA MET A 270 -5.87 1.11 7.06
C MET A 270 -6.01 2.54 6.54
N VAL A 271 -5.18 3.44 7.06
CA VAL A 271 -5.17 4.87 6.69
C VAL A 271 -3.78 5.29 6.23
N LEU A 272 -3.71 6.01 5.09
CA LEU A 272 -2.50 6.69 4.66
C LEU A 272 -2.42 8.02 5.40
N THR A 273 -1.57 8.09 6.42
CA THR A 273 -1.49 9.27 7.30
C THR A 273 -0.16 9.34 8.05
N ASP A 274 0.24 10.56 8.44
CA ASP A 274 1.31 10.77 9.41
C ASP A 274 0.74 10.68 10.83
N THR A 275 1.06 9.60 11.52
CA THR A 275 0.57 9.34 12.89
C THR A 275 0.89 10.49 13.87
N PHE A 276 2.00 11.20 13.70
CA PHE A 276 2.39 12.30 14.56
C PHE A 276 1.71 13.65 14.23
N GLN A 277 1.11 13.77 13.05
CA GLN A 277 0.36 14.95 12.63
C GLN A 277 -1.14 14.87 12.99
N LEU A 278 -1.61 13.71 13.44
CA LEU A 278 -2.97 13.55 13.93
C LEU A 278 -3.10 14.31 15.24
N SER A 279 -3.63 15.54 15.18
CA SER A 279 -3.85 16.37 16.38
C SER A 279 -5.20 16.01 17.02
N GLU A 280 -5.31 16.23 18.34
CA GLU A 280 -6.56 16.03 19.10
C GLU A 280 -7.73 16.89 18.58
N SER A 281 -7.43 17.98 17.88
CA SER A 281 -8.43 18.87 17.27
C SER A 281 -8.95 18.37 15.93
N SER A 282 -8.34 17.35 15.33
CA SER A 282 -8.78 16.82 14.06
C SER A 282 -10.00 15.92 14.24
N HIS A 283 -11.19 16.48 14.07
CA HIS A 283 -12.42 15.74 13.81
C HIS A 283 -12.33 14.91 12.49
N HIS A 284 -11.13 14.72 11.96
CA HIS A 284 -10.78 14.25 10.63
C HIS A 284 -10.79 12.72 10.48
N LEU A 285 -11.03 11.96 11.54
CA LEU A 285 -11.34 10.52 11.45
C LEU A 285 -12.63 10.24 10.65
N ASN A 286 -13.33 11.29 10.22
CA ASN A 286 -14.59 11.23 9.46
C ASN A 286 -14.48 11.81 8.05
N LEU A 287 -13.29 11.87 7.43
CA LEU A 287 -13.17 12.41 6.08
C LEU A 287 -13.79 11.47 5.04
N PRO A 288 -14.89 11.89 4.35
CA PRO A 288 -15.52 11.06 3.34
C PRO A 288 -14.67 10.89 2.08
N ALA A 289 -13.61 11.69 1.91
CA ALA A 289 -12.82 11.75 0.70
C ALA A 289 -11.88 10.55 0.49
N PHE A 290 -11.58 9.81 1.57
CA PHE A 290 -10.64 8.67 1.52
C PHE A 290 -11.11 7.46 2.36
N ARG A 291 -12.42 7.33 2.57
CA ARG A 291 -13.05 6.13 3.13
C ARG A 291 -13.61 5.23 2.06
#